data_a120b9e49859c40e7c2414b5c6b9818d
#
_entry.id   a120b9e49859c40e7c2414b5c6b9818d
#
_cell.length_a   1.000
_cell.length_b   1.000
_cell.length_c   1.000
_cell.angle_alpha   90.00
_cell.angle_beta   90.00
_cell.angle_gamma   90.00
#
_symmetry.space_group_name_H-M   'P 1'
#
loop_
_entity.id
_entity.type
_entity.pdbx_description
1 polymer ?
#
loop_
_entity_poly.entity_id
_entity_poly.type
_entity_poly.pdbx_seq_one_letter_code
_entity_poly.pdbx_strand_id
1 'polypeptide(L)'
;IARDHAKRRRAAQADGRQVPTVELSEIDYLLGVDDTSRIGALRLLDPDSGVFLRAIEEDQRATPPLLELAQLMAASRAVELNKETAADLRYLRGRGTSVGGMRPKCTVVDDDGHLAIGKFPSVKDDRCVTRGEVLALHLAAKAGISVAASRVVMSDDIPVALIRRFDRVSGGRIPYLSAGSMMQASRQDDHAYTQIADTIIANSVDPMRDLEELWRRLAFNLLITNVDDHVQNHGFLHVEHGQWRLAPAFDINPFPDKDQELKLWLDESYGPVDSIEAVVQAAGYFRLDASAVQRVLGKVHKAIQNWKSVAKLTDVGMSERDIEDYAPAFENEQMRIAKALLK
;
A
#
# COMPACT_ATOMS: atom_id res chain seq x y z
N ILE A 1 -4.87 -18.52 5.07
CA ILE A 1 -4.23 -19.46 6.00
C ILE A 1 -5.29 -20.03 6.96
N ALA A 2 -5.92 -19.23 7.85
CA ALA A 2 -6.87 -19.72 8.86
C ALA A 2 -8.06 -20.50 8.27
N ARG A 3 -8.72 -19.99 7.22
CA ARG A 3 -9.86 -20.68 6.58
C ARG A 3 -9.44 -22.00 5.91
N ASP A 4 -8.29 -22.03 5.26
CA ASP A 4 -7.75 -23.26 4.66
C ASP A 4 -7.40 -24.29 5.75
N HIS A 5 -6.78 -23.85 6.83
CA HIS A 5 -6.51 -24.71 7.99
C HIS A 5 -7.80 -25.31 8.58
N ALA A 6 -8.83 -24.49 8.80
CA ALA A 6 -10.10 -24.95 9.32
C ALA A 6 -10.78 -25.98 8.39
N LYS A 7 -10.73 -25.79 7.07
CA LYS A 7 -11.26 -26.76 6.10
C LYS A 7 -10.45 -28.07 6.08
N ARG A 8 -9.12 -28.00 6.13
CA ARG A 8 -8.28 -29.20 6.22
C ARG A 8 -8.52 -30.00 7.51
N ARG A 9 -8.72 -29.32 8.62
CA ARG A 9 -9.10 -29.99 9.89
C ARG A 9 -10.40 -30.74 9.77
N ARG A 10 -11.44 -30.11 9.22
CA ARG A 10 -12.75 -30.78 9.01
C ARG A 10 -12.64 -32.00 8.09
N ALA A 11 -11.86 -31.89 7.00
CA ALA A 11 -11.63 -33.00 6.10
C ALA A 11 -10.86 -34.13 6.78
N ALA A 12 -9.79 -33.85 7.53
CA ALA A 12 -9.03 -34.85 8.29
C ALA A 12 -9.89 -35.56 9.32
N GLN A 13 -10.76 -34.82 10.02
CA GLN A 13 -11.70 -35.39 10.98
C GLN A 13 -12.71 -36.31 10.31
N ALA A 14 -13.26 -35.91 9.17
CA ALA A 14 -14.21 -36.74 8.39
C ALA A 14 -13.58 -38.03 7.86
N ASP A 15 -12.29 -37.98 7.46
CA ASP A 15 -11.53 -39.10 6.91
C ASP A 15 -10.86 -39.97 8.00
N GLY A 16 -11.06 -39.67 9.30
CA GLY A 16 -10.42 -40.40 10.41
C GLY A 16 -8.88 -40.26 10.45
N ARG A 17 -8.32 -39.23 9.76
CA ARG A 17 -6.88 -38.93 9.76
C ARG A 17 -6.48 -38.11 11.00
N GLN A 18 -5.18 -38.06 11.28
CA GLN A 18 -4.66 -37.18 12.34
C GLN A 18 -5.10 -35.73 12.08
N VAL A 19 -5.82 -35.15 13.04
CA VAL A 19 -6.35 -33.79 12.95
C VAL A 19 -5.28 -32.78 13.34
N PRO A 20 -4.95 -31.76 12.51
CA PRO A 20 -4.06 -30.68 12.88
C PRO A 20 -4.53 -29.93 14.14
N THR A 21 -3.64 -29.23 14.81
CA THR A 21 -3.93 -28.40 16.00
C THR A 21 -5.12 -27.45 15.77
N VAL A 22 -5.83 -27.08 16.83
CA VAL A 22 -7.04 -26.23 16.72
C VAL A 22 -6.65 -24.81 16.34
N GLU A 23 -5.63 -24.28 16.97
CA GLU A 23 -5.20 -22.90 16.85
C GLU A 23 -3.90 -22.79 16.05
N LEU A 24 -3.83 -21.75 15.23
CA LEU A 24 -2.61 -21.34 14.53
C LEU A 24 -1.87 -20.34 15.40
N SER A 25 -0.58 -20.57 15.61
CA SER A 25 0.33 -19.62 16.24
C SER A 25 0.75 -18.52 15.23
N GLU A 26 1.34 -17.44 15.74
CA GLU A 26 1.95 -16.39 14.91
C GLU A 26 3.02 -16.98 13.95
N ILE A 27 3.74 -18.01 14.41
CA ILE A 27 4.74 -18.71 13.58
C ILE A 27 4.06 -19.44 12.42
N ASP A 28 2.91 -20.08 12.62
CA ASP A 28 2.19 -20.74 11.54
C ASP A 28 1.73 -19.76 10.45
N TYR A 29 1.31 -18.56 10.84
CA TYR A 29 1.01 -17.49 9.89
C TYR A 29 2.26 -17.02 9.15
N LEU A 30 3.37 -16.85 9.86
CA LEU A 30 4.64 -16.44 9.27
C LEU A 30 5.15 -17.49 8.28
N LEU A 31 5.15 -18.76 8.65
CA LEU A 31 5.61 -19.87 7.80
C LEU A 31 4.66 -20.15 6.63
N GLY A 32 3.37 -19.86 6.79
CA GLY A 32 2.35 -20.02 5.75
C GLY A 32 2.41 -19.01 4.60
N VAL A 33 3.32 -18.05 4.64
CA VAL A 33 3.56 -17.09 3.54
C VAL A 33 4.60 -17.65 2.58
N ASP A 34 4.33 -17.59 1.28
CA ASP A 34 5.28 -18.01 0.25
C ASP A 34 6.53 -17.14 0.21
N ASP A 35 7.71 -17.75 0.08
CA ASP A 35 8.99 -17.05 0.07
C ASP A 35 9.06 -15.98 -1.03
N THR A 36 8.57 -16.27 -2.24
CA THR A 36 8.64 -15.35 -3.39
C THR A 36 7.86 -14.07 -3.13
N SER A 37 6.70 -14.17 -2.46
CA SER A 37 5.80 -13.05 -2.20
C SER A 37 6.12 -12.26 -0.94
N ARG A 38 7.04 -12.74 -0.05
CA ARG A 38 7.41 -12.02 1.20
C ARG A 38 7.88 -10.61 0.93
N ILE A 39 7.48 -9.69 1.81
CA ILE A 39 7.95 -8.30 1.76
C ILE A 39 9.42 -8.24 2.18
N GLY A 40 10.15 -7.37 1.52
CA GLY A 40 11.56 -7.11 1.83
C GLY A 40 12.46 -8.32 1.54
N ALA A 41 13.52 -8.45 2.33
CA ALA A 41 14.56 -9.46 2.13
C ALA A 41 14.52 -10.60 3.14
N LEU A 42 13.60 -10.58 4.12
CA LEU A 42 13.49 -11.65 5.10
C LEU A 42 13.04 -12.96 4.43
N ARG A 43 13.82 -14.02 4.65
CA ARG A 43 13.55 -15.37 4.15
C ARG A 43 13.69 -16.37 5.29
N LEU A 44 12.90 -17.43 5.24
CA LEU A 44 12.92 -18.50 6.24
C LEU A 44 13.43 -19.76 5.57
N LEU A 45 14.53 -20.28 6.09
CA LEU A 45 15.17 -21.50 5.62
C LEU A 45 14.73 -22.67 6.49
N ASP A 46 14.34 -23.77 5.89
CA ASP A 46 14.19 -25.02 6.58
C ASP A 46 15.60 -25.61 6.81
N PRO A 47 16.02 -25.79 8.08
CA PRO A 47 17.37 -26.27 8.38
C PRO A 47 17.61 -27.70 7.95
N ASP A 48 16.57 -28.54 7.85
CA ASP A 48 16.70 -29.96 7.52
C ASP A 48 16.85 -30.19 6.02
N SER A 49 16.08 -29.45 5.20
CA SER A 49 16.15 -29.59 3.73
C SER A 49 17.09 -28.58 3.07
N GLY A 50 17.47 -27.49 3.76
CA GLY A 50 18.23 -26.40 3.17
C GLY A 50 17.44 -25.57 2.14
N VAL A 51 16.12 -25.72 2.09
CA VAL A 51 15.24 -25.02 1.13
C VAL A 51 14.50 -23.88 1.83
N PHE A 52 14.31 -22.76 1.13
CA PHE A 52 13.48 -21.67 1.64
C PHE A 52 12.02 -22.08 1.69
N LEU A 53 11.37 -21.83 2.84
CA LEU A 53 10.00 -22.22 3.09
C LEU A 53 9.02 -21.56 2.11
N ARG A 54 8.22 -22.40 1.46
CA ARG A 54 7.19 -22.01 0.49
C ARG A 54 5.82 -22.45 0.97
N ALA A 55 4.80 -21.67 0.65
CA ALA A 55 3.42 -22.04 0.99
C ALA A 55 2.81 -23.05 0.03
N ILE A 56 3.46 -23.36 -1.09
CA ILE A 56 3.00 -24.25 -2.16
C ILE A 56 4.02 -25.35 -2.46
N GLU A 57 3.55 -26.41 -3.12
CA GLU A 57 4.39 -27.53 -3.56
C GLU A 57 5.35 -27.10 -4.68
N GLU A 58 6.48 -27.82 -4.83
CA GLU A 58 7.59 -27.41 -5.71
C GLU A 58 7.23 -27.29 -7.20
N ASP A 59 6.23 -28.03 -7.65
CA ASP A 59 5.75 -28.06 -9.05
C ASP A 59 4.74 -26.94 -9.36
N GLN A 60 4.32 -26.15 -8.38
CA GLN A 60 3.35 -25.10 -8.54
C GLN A 60 4.01 -23.71 -8.57
N ARG A 61 3.52 -22.83 -9.45
CA ARG A 61 3.93 -21.42 -9.46
C ARG A 61 3.33 -20.67 -8.26
N ALA A 62 4.20 -20.15 -7.40
CA ALA A 62 3.82 -19.27 -6.30
C ALA A 62 3.28 -17.93 -6.78
N THR A 63 3.87 -17.42 -7.86
CA THR A 63 3.54 -16.10 -8.39
C THR A 63 3.00 -16.25 -9.81
N PRO A 64 1.69 -16.12 -10.00
CA PRO A 64 1.05 -16.29 -11.31
C PRO A 64 1.37 -15.12 -12.24
N PRO A 65 1.36 -15.33 -13.55
CA PRO A 65 1.37 -14.27 -14.54
C PRO A 65 0.03 -13.51 -14.55
N LEU A 66 0.00 -12.34 -15.20
CA LEU A 66 -1.22 -11.53 -15.33
C LEU A 66 -2.41 -12.29 -15.95
N LEU A 67 -2.16 -13.28 -16.80
CA LEU A 67 -3.21 -14.11 -17.42
C LEU A 67 -4.08 -14.88 -16.40
N GLU A 68 -3.60 -15.10 -15.19
CA GLU A 68 -4.35 -15.79 -14.13
C GLU A 68 -5.18 -14.83 -13.24
N LEU A 69 -5.18 -13.51 -13.51
CA LEU A 69 -5.89 -12.53 -12.67
C LEU A 69 -7.38 -12.84 -12.51
N ALA A 70 -8.08 -13.24 -13.58
CA ALA A 70 -9.49 -13.58 -13.53
C ALA A 70 -9.78 -14.70 -12.53
N GLN A 71 -8.97 -15.76 -12.54
CA GLN A 71 -9.12 -16.88 -11.61
C GLN A 71 -8.79 -16.47 -10.16
N LEU A 72 -7.77 -15.64 -9.97
CA LEU A 72 -7.43 -15.10 -8.65
C LEU A 72 -8.56 -14.22 -8.09
N MET A 73 -9.14 -13.35 -8.92
CA MET A 73 -10.29 -12.53 -8.54
C MET A 73 -11.49 -13.37 -8.17
N ALA A 74 -11.84 -14.36 -8.98
CA ALA A 74 -12.99 -15.24 -8.72
C ALA A 74 -12.84 -15.96 -7.38
N ALA A 75 -11.67 -16.56 -7.11
CA ALA A 75 -11.39 -17.24 -5.85
C ALA A 75 -11.39 -16.26 -4.66
N SER A 76 -10.80 -15.06 -4.82
CA SER A 76 -10.78 -14.02 -3.80
C SER A 76 -12.19 -13.51 -3.47
N ARG A 77 -13.02 -13.25 -4.50
CA ARG A 77 -14.42 -12.85 -4.34
C ARG A 77 -15.25 -13.92 -3.64
N ALA A 78 -15.01 -15.20 -3.95
CA ALA A 78 -15.67 -16.30 -3.24
C ALA A 78 -15.38 -16.28 -1.73
N VAL A 79 -14.11 -15.95 -1.35
CA VAL A 79 -13.72 -15.78 0.06
C VAL A 79 -14.42 -14.58 0.70
N GLU A 80 -14.53 -13.44 0.03
CA GLU A 80 -15.26 -12.26 0.56
C GLU A 80 -16.74 -12.58 0.80
N LEU A 81 -17.36 -13.33 -0.11
CA LEU A 81 -18.78 -13.75 -0.02
C LEU A 81 -19.02 -14.94 0.91
N ASN A 82 -17.98 -15.52 1.55
CA ASN A 82 -18.04 -16.76 2.32
C ASN A 82 -18.61 -17.95 1.53
N LYS A 83 -18.34 -18.01 0.23
CA LYS A 83 -18.78 -19.07 -0.72
C LYS A 83 -17.61 -19.86 -1.28
N GLU A 84 -16.41 -19.67 -0.74
CA GLU A 84 -15.19 -20.32 -1.21
C GLU A 84 -15.23 -21.85 -1.07
N THR A 85 -14.75 -22.54 -2.09
CA THR A 85 -14.52 -23.98 -2.09
C THR A 85 -13.16 -24.35 -1.51
N ALA A 86 -12.91 -25.63 -1.29
CA ALA A 86 -11.56 -26.11 -0.94
C ALA A 86 -10.57 -25.91 -2.10
N ALA A 87 -11.03 -25.91 -3.35
CA ALA A 87 -10.23 -25.64 -4.53
C ALA A 87 -9.79 -24.17 -4.56
N ASP A 88 -10.71 -23.21 -4.29
CA ASP A 88 -10.39 -21.79 -4.23
C ASP A 88 -9.31 -21.50 -3.19
N LEU A 89 -9.46 -22.04 -1.97
CA LEU A 89 -8.47 -21.84 -0.91
C LEU A 89 -7.12 -22.48 -1.23
N ARG A 90 -7.12 -23.64 -1.87
CA ARG A 90 -5.89 -24.30 -2.33
C ARG A 90 -5.20 -23.47 -3.42
N TYR A 91 -5.99 -22.92 -4.36
CA TYR A 91 -5.48 -22.06 -5.42
C TYR A 91 -4.89 -20.76 -4.88
N LEU A 92 -5.53 -20.13 -3.88
CA LEU A 92 -5.05 -18.90 -3.25
C LEU A 92 -3.85 -19.12 -2.31
N ARG A 93 -3.58 -20.37 -1.88
CA ARG A 93 -2.44 -20.68 -1.02
C ARG A 93 -1.14 -20.31 -1.73
N GLY A 94 -0.33 -19.46 -1.11
CA GLY A 94 0.93 -18.96 -1.64
C GLY A 94 0.81 -17.91 -2.76
N ARG A 95 -0.36 -17.80 -3.41
CA ARG A 95 -0.65 -16.75 -4.41
C ARG A 95 -1.31 -15.53 -3.81
N GLY A 96 -1.98 -15.70 -2.69
CA GLY A 96 -2.48 -14.61 -1.86
C GLY A 96 -1.33 -13.75 -1.35
N THR A 97 -1.67 -12.63 -0.72
CA THR A 97 -0.67 -11.64 -0.41
C THR A 97 0.02 -11.86 0.93
N SER A 98 1.31 -11.60 0.97
CA SER A 98 2.07 -11.30 2.18
C SER A 98 2.18 -9.79 2.46
N VAL A 99 1.60 -8.95 1.60
CA VAL A 99 1.80 -7.49 1.63
C VAL A 99 0.83 -6.74 2.55
N GLY A 100 0.13 -7.45 3.43
CA GLY A 100 -0.78 -6.85 4.42
C GLY A 100 -2.03 -6.17 3.82
N GLY A 101 -2.84 -5.56 4.69
CA GLY A 101 -4.07 -4.86 4.33
C GLY A 101 -5.27 -5.78 4.07
N MET A 102 -6.50 -5.26 4.28
CA MET A 102 -7.74 -6.04 4.23
C MET A 102 -8.32 -6.21 2.82
N ARG A 103 -7.95 -5.37 1.85
CA ARG A 103 -8.47 -5.44 0.47
C ARG A 103 -7.93 -6.65 -0.28
N PRO A 104 -8.74 -7.27 -1.15
CA PRO A 104 -8.29 -8.38 -1.99
C PRO A 104 -7.11 -7.97 -2.87
N LYS A 105 -6.03 -8.73 -2.78
CA LYS A 105 -4.81 -8.49 -3.56
C LYS A 105 -3.98 -9.76 -3.71
N CYS A 106 -3.12 -9.80 -4.71
CA CYS A 106 -2.17 -10.89 -4.93
C CYS A 106 -0.83 -10.38 -5.41
N THR A 107 0.20 -11.21 -5.34
CA THR A 107 1.47 -10.95 -6.02
C THR A 107 1.42 -11.62 -7.39
N VAL A 108 1.76 -10.89 -8.44
CA VAL A 108 1.80 -11.36 -9.83
C VAL A 108 3.13 -10.98 -10.49
N VAL A 109 3.45 -11.62 -11.61
CA VAL A 109 4.52 -11.18 -12.52
C VAL A 109 3.89 -10.34 -13.61
N ASP A 110 4.37 -9.10 -13.80
CA ASP A 110 3.92 -8.21 -14.87
C ASP A 110 4.49 -8.61 -16.25
N ASP A 111 4.09 -7.91 -17.30
CA ASP A 111 4.48 -8.20 -18.68
C ASP A 111 6.00 -8.06 -18.91
N ASP A 112 6.68 -7.27 -18.05
CA ASP A 112 8.12 -7.04 -18.10
C ASP A 112 8.91 -8.04 -17.23
N GLY A 113 8.24 -9.01 -16.61
CA GLY A 113 8.83 -10.00 -15.73
C GLY A 113 9.12 -9.51 -14.31
N HIS A 114 8.59 -8.36 -13.90
CA HIS A 114 8.76 -7.83 -12.54
C HIS A 114 7.62 -8.26 -11.62
N LEU A 115 7.94 -8.39 -10.33
CA LEU A 115 6.91 -8.61 -9.34
C LEU A 115 6.07 -7.35 -9.12
N ALA A 116 4.75 -7.53 -9.16
CA ALA A 116 3.76 -6.51 -8.89
C ALA A 116 2.70 -7.02 -7.92
N ILE A 117 1.97 -6.08 -7.32
CA ILE A 117 0.78 -6.34 -6.52
C ILE A 117 -0.42 -6.01 -7.39
N GLY A 118 -1.27 -7.01 -7.65
CA GLY A 118 -2.60 -6.81 -8.23
C GLY A 118 -3.61 -6.60 -7.12
N LYS A 119 -4.21 -5.40 -7.03
CA LYS A 119 -5.31 -5.10 -6.11
C LYS A 119 -6.64 -5.18 -6.85
N PHE A 120 -7.58 -5.92 -6.29
CA PHE A 120 -8.90 -6.16 -6.88
C PHE A 120 -9.96 -5.28 -6.23
N PRO A 121 -11.05 -4.95 -6.96
CA PRO A 121 -12.23 -4.37 -6.33
C PRO A 121 -12.80 -5.32 -5.28
N SER A 122 -13.23 -4.77 -4.14
CA SER A 122 -14.02 -5.50 -3.15
C SER A 122 -15.50 -5.53 -3.56
N VAL A 123 -16.22 -6.55 -3.12
CA VAL A 123 -17.68 -6.61 -3.30
C VAL A 123 -18.44 -5.52 -2.52
N LYS A 124 -17.73 -4.82 -1.64
CA LYS A 124 -18.25 -3.72 -0.81
C LYS A 124 -17.97 -2.34 -1.38
N ASP A 125 -17.22 -2.26 -2.49
CA ASP A 125 -16.89 -0.97 -3.07
C ASP A 125 -18.11 -0.35 -3.76
N ASP A 126 -18.39 0.87 -3.41
CA ASP A 126 -19.45 1.71 -4.00
C ASP A 126 -18.94 2.56 -5.18
N ARG A 127 -17.61 2.63 -5.34
CA ARG A 127 -16.89 3.33 -6.42
C ARG A 127 -15.67 2.53 -6.89
N CYS A 128 -15.05 2.96 -7.98
CA CYS A 128 -13.88 2.28 -8.55
C CYS A 128 -12.58 2.60 -7.78
N VAL A 129 -12.38 1.99 -6.61
CA VAL A 129 -11.23 2.27 -5.72
C VAL A 129 -9.89 1.93 -6.38
N THR A 130 -9.83 0.90 -7.22
CA THR A 130 -8.60 0.53 -7.93
C THR A 130 -8.11 1.63 -8.88
N ARG A 131 -9.01 2.28 -9.61
CA ARG A 131 -8.68 3.46 -10.44
C ARG A 131 -8.33 4.68 -9.59
N GLY A 132 -9.01 4.86 -8.45
CA GLY A 132 -8.74 5.93 -7.51
C GLY A 132 -7.32 5.88 -6.96
N GLU A 133 -6.83 4.70 -6.57
CA GLU A 133 -5.45 4.52 -6.10
C GLU A 133 -4.42 4.79 -7.21
N VAL A 134 -4.64 4.27 -8.41
CA VAL A 134 -3.72 4.51 -9.53
C VAL A 134 -3.70 6.00 -9.90
N LEU A 135 -4.86 6.68 -9.93
CA LEU A 135 -4.92 8.13 -10.11
C LEU A 135 -4.10 8.87 -9.06
N ALA A 136 -4.27 8.54 -7.78
CA ALA A 136 -3.55 9.19 -6.69
C ALA A 136 -2.03 9.00 -6.82
N LEU A 137 -1.56 7.80 -7.17
CA LEU A 137 -0.13 7.52 -7.40
C LEU A 137 0.41 8.32 -8.61
N HIS A 138 -0.34 8.46 -9.70
CA HIS A 138 0.06 9.28 -10.84
C HIS A 138 0.11 10.78 -10.49
N LEU A 139 -0.84 11.28 -9.69
CA LEU A 139 -0.82 12.66 -9.19
C LEU A 139 0.35 12.89 -8.23
N ALA A 140 0.62 11.94 -7.34
CA ALA A 140 1.74 11.99 -6.42
C ALA A 140 3.09 12.06 -7.17
N ALA A 141 3.27 11.26 -8.24
CA ALA A 141 4.45 11.34 -9.10
C ALA A 141 4.60 12.75 -9.72
N LYS A 142 3.50 13.35 -10.23
CA LYS A 142 3.50 14.72 -10.77
C LYS A 142 3.78 15.78 -9.69
N ALA A 143 3.38 15.53 -8.44
CA ALA A 143 3.72 16.35 -7.29
C ALA A 143 5.20 16.22 -6.87
N GLY A 144 5.94 15.28 -7.44
CA GLY A 144 7.34 15.01 -7.17
C GLY A 144 7.55 14.08 -5.98
N ILE A 145 6.53 13.35 -5.58
CA ILE A 145 6.62 12.24 -4.62
C ILE A 145 7.21 11.04 -5.35
N SER A 146 8.17 10.36 -4.72
CA SER A 146 8.62 9.06 -5.18
C SER A 146 7.52 8.03 -4.94
N VAL A 147 7.03 7.37 -5.98
CA VAL A 147 5.92 6.42 -5.90
C VAL A 147 6.26 5.07 -6.51
N ALA A 148 5.54 4.04 -6.09
CA ALA A 148 5.51 2.78 -6.79
C ALA A 148 4.89 2.96 -8.19
N ALA A 149 5.54 2.47 -9.24
CA ALA A 149 4.98 2.51 -10.59
C ALA A 149 3.66 1.72 -10.63
N SER A 150 2.62 2.30 -11.23
CA SER A 150 1.28 1.73 -11.20
C SER A 150 0.53 1.98 -12.50
N ARG A 151 -0.39 1.06 -12.83
CA ARG A 151 -1.35 1.18 -13.93
C ARG A 151 -2.59 0.36 -13.65
N VAL A 152 -3.68 0.67 -14.33
CA VAL A 152 -4.87 -0.19 -14.36
C VAL A 152 -4.70 -1.21 -15.48
N VAL A 153 -4.96 -2.48 -15.17
CA VAL A 153 -5.13 -3.54 -16.17
C VAL A 153 -6.56 -4.07 -16.09
N MET A 154 -7.13 -4.42 -17.24
CA MET A 154 -8.47 -4.98 -17.27
C MET A 154 -8.39 -6.50 -17.24
N SER A 155 -9.21 -7.15 -16.42
CA SER A 155 -9.38 -8.58 -16.37
C SER A 155 -10.88 -8.89 -16.33
N ASP A 156 -11.41 -9.51 -17.39
CA ASP A 156 -12.85 -9.76 -17.57
C ASP A 156 -13.69 -8.49 -17.29
N ASP A 157 -13.33 -7.36 -17.92
CA ASP A 157 -13.97 -6.05 -17.76
C ASP A 157 -13.87 -5.45 -16.34
N ILE A 158 -13.11 -6.07 -15.43
CA ILE A 158 -12.90 -5.58 -14.06
C ILE A 158 -11.54 -4.87 -13.99
N PRO A 159 -11.49 -3.61 -13.50
CA PRO A 159 -10.24 -2.88 -13.34
C PRO A 159 -9.44 -3.38 -12.14
N VAL A 160 -8.21 -3.79 -12.38
CA VAL A 160 -7.23 -4.22 -11.38
C VAL A 160 -6.12 -3.18 -11.31
N ALA A 161 -5.82 -2.67 -10.11
CA ALA A 161 -4.65 -1.83 -9.92
C ALA A 161 -3.39 -2.70 -9.85
N LEU A 162 -2.50 -2.54 -10.81
CA LEU A 162 -1.21 -3.20 -10.86
C LEU A 162 -0.14 -2.25 -10.35
N ILE A 163 0.48 -2.60 -9.22
CA ILE A 163 1.47 -1.75 -8.54
C ILE A 163 2.78 -2.53 -8.45
N ARG A 164 3.82 -2.02 -9.11
CA ARG A 164 5.12 -2.67 -9.16
C ARG A 164 5.79 -2.65 -7.78
N ARG A 165 6.37 -3.77 -7.40
CA ARG A 165 7.10 -3.88 -6.14
C ARG A 165 8.45 -3.17 -6.24
N PHE A 166 8.71 -2.29 -5.29
CA PHE A 166 9.95 -1.51 -5.19
C PHE A 166 11.01 -2.19 -4.29
N ASP A 167 10.63 -3.24 -3.55
CA ASP A 167 11.54 -4.03 -2.71
C ASP A 167 12.24 -5.17 -3.49
N ARG A 168 12.22 -5.08 -4.81
CA ARG A 168 12.89 -6.01 -5.73
C ARG A 168 13.78 -5.25 -6.70
N VAL A 169 14.99 -5.77 -6.88
CA VAL A 169 15.94 -5.35 -7.90
C VAL A 169 16.33 -6.56 -8.73
N SER A 170 17.01 -6.35 -9.87
CA SER A 170 17.45 -7.44 -10.73
C SER A 170 18.20 -8.50 -9.93
N GLY A 171 17.59 -9.70 -9.78
CA GLY A 171 18.14 -10.84 -9.06
C GLY A 171 18.21 -10.72 -7.53
N GLY A 172 17.67 -9.65 -6.92
CA GLY A 172 17.82 -9.40 -5.49
C GLY A 172 16.57 -8.89 -4.79
N ARG A 173 16.68 -8.81 -3.46
CA ARG A 173 15.65 -8.26 -2.56
C ARG A 173 16.26 -7.12 -1.75
N ILE A 174 15.48 -6.09 -1.49
CA ILE A 174 15.88 -4.98 -0.63
C ILE A 174 15.16 -5.16 0.72
N PRO A 175 15.88 -5.14 1.85
CA PRO A 175 15.25 -5.12 3.17
C PRO A 175 14.29 -3.94 3.29
N TYR A 176 13.12 -4.20 3.84
CA TYR A 176 12.04 -3.24 4.01
C TYR A 176 11.51 -3.29 5.44
N LEU A 177 11.26 -2.12 6.03
CA LEU A 177 10.51 -1.95 7.27
C LEU A 177 9.43 -0.89 7.06
N SER A 178 8.24 -1.10 7.62
CA SER A 178 7.27 0.00 7.75
C SER A 178 7.76 1.00 8.80
N ALA A 179 7.28 2.24 8.75
CA ALA A 179 7.55 3.22 9.79
C ALA A 179 7.06 2.69 11.15
N GLY A 180 5.89 2.05 11.19
CA GLY A 180 5.40 1.40 12.40
C GLY A 180 6.35 0.34 12.95
N SER A 181 6.99 -0.49 12.09
CA SER A 181 7.98 -1.48 12.54
C SER A 181 9.28 -0.82 12.99
N MET A 182 9.76 0.20 12.28
CA MET A 182 10.99 0.89 12.63
C MET A 182 10.87 1.69 13.94
N MET A 183 9.71 2.29 14.18
CA MET A 183 9.36 3.00 15.43
C MET A 183 9.00 2.04 16.57
N GLN A 184 8.85 0.75 16.32
CA GLN A 184 8.26 -0.23 17.27
C GLN A 184 6.88 0.23 17.78
N ALA A 185 6.10 0.84 16.89
CA ALA A 185 4.83 1.47 17.18
C ALA A 185 3.76 0.43 17.57
N SER A 186 3.02 0.71 18.63
CA SER A 186 1.82 -0.04 18.99
C SER A 186 0.71 0.20 17.97
N ARG A 187 -0.06 -0.84 17.64
CA ARG A 187 -1.23 -0.69 16.76
C ARG A 187 -2.43 -0.04 17.44
N GLN A 188 -2.37 0.12 18.74
CA GLN A 188 -3.46 0.65 19.56
C GLN A 188 -3.29 2.14 19.86
N ASP A 189 -2.09 2.69 19.61
CA ASP A 189 -1.76 4.07 19.90
C ASP A 189 -1.93 4.94 18.65
N ASP A 190 -2.25 6.21 18.87
CA ASP A 190 -2.20 7.22 17.83
C ASP A 190 -0.73 7.59 17.54
N HIS A 191 -0.44 7.83 16.27
CA HIS A 191 0.91 8.15 15.81
C HIS A 191 0.92 9.43 14.99
N ALA A 192 2.07 10.11 15.00
CA ALA A 192 2.23 11.40 14.35
C ALA A 192 3.29 11.41 13.23
N TYR A 193 3.13 12.31 12.28
CA TYR A 193 4.13 12.58 11.24
C TYR A 193 5.46 13.06 11.83
N THR A 194 5.44 13.78 12.95
CA THR A 194 6.66 14.19 13.65
C THR A 194 7.48 13.01 14.16
N GLN A 195 6.84 11.92 14.63
CA GLN A 195 7.52 10.69 15.02
C GLN A 195 8.18 9.98 13.83
N ILE A 196 7.55 10.02 12.65
CA ILE A 196 8.17 9.51 11.42
C ILE A 196 9.36 10.40 11.03
N ALA A 197 9.25 11.73 11.19
CA ALA A 197 10.33 12.65 10.93
C ALA A 197 11.55 12.41 11.85
N ASP A 198 11.33 12.15 13.13
CA ASP A 198 12.40 11.77 14.07
C ASP A 198 13.06 10.45 13.66
N THR A 199 12.27 9.50 13.21
CA THR A 199 12.76 8.21 12.68
C THR A 199 13.64 8.41 11.43
N ILE A 200 13.26 9.33 10.54
CA ILE A 200 14.07 9.73 9.37
C ILE A 200 15.38 10.36 9.82
N ILE A 201 15.34 11.30 10.77
CA ILE A 201 16.55 11.97 11.28
C ILE A 201 17.55 10.95 11.85
N ALA A 202 17.04 9.94 12.55
CA ALA A 202 17.89 8.94 13.20
C ALA A 202 18.47 7.89 12.24
N ASN A 203 17.79 7.57 11.14
CA ASN A 203 18.11 6.37 10.35
C ASN A 203 18.36 6.62 8.85
N SER A 204 17.96 7.79 8.31
CA SER A 204 18.09 8.02 6.88
C SER A 204 19.51 8.38 6.45
N VAL A 205 19.92 7.86 5.29
CA VAL A 205 21.17 8.25 4.62
C VAL A 205 21.15 9.71 4.13
N ASP A 206 19.97 10.27 3.88
CA ASP A 206 19.76 11.65 3.44
C ASP A 206 18.52 12.23 4.13
N PRO A 207 18.65 12.60 5.43
CA PRO A 207 17.50 13.05 6.21
C PRO A 207 16.80 14.28 5.63
N MET A 208 17.55 15.24 5.08
CA MET A 208 16.95 16.47 4.54
C MET A 208 16.04 16.20 3.36
N ARG A 209 16.46 15.34 2.47
CA ARG A 209 15.64 14.91 1.32
C ARG A 209 14.40 14.13 1.76
N ASP A 210 14.58 13.19 2.69
CA ASP A 210 13.47 12.33 3.12
C ASP A 210 12.47 13.11 4.00
N LEU A 211 12.89 14.13 4.75
CA LEU A 211 12.00 15.05 5.48
C LEU A 211 11.18 15.92 4.52
N GLU A 212 11.79 16.50 3.48
CA GLU A 212 11.06 17.26 2.46
C GLU A 212 10.04 16.35 1.75
N GLU A 213 10.43 15.12 1.45
CA GLU A 213 9.56 14.11 0.85
C GLU A 213 8.39 13.75 1.79
N LEU A 214 8.64 13.54 3.10
CA LEU A 214 7.59 13.24 4.07
C LEU A 214 6.59 14.40 4.19
N TRP A 215 7.08 15.65 4.30
CA TRP A 215 6.21 16.82 4.35
C TRP A 215 5.38 16.98 3.06
N ARG A 216 5.96 16.69 1.91
CA ARG A 216 5.27 16.68 0.63
C ARG A 216 4.13 15.66 0.61
N ARG A 217 4.35 14.46 1.15
CA ARG A 217 3.32 13.41 1.29
C ARG A 217 2.21 13.85 2.24
N LEU A 218 2.56 14.43 3.37
CA LEU A 218 1.58 14.96 4.33
C LEU A 218 0.66 15.99 3.66
N ALA A 219 1.22 17.02 3.01
CA ALA A 219 0.44 18.01 2.28
C ALA A 219 -0.41 17.36 1.16
N PHE A 220 0.15 16.42 0.42
CA PHE A 220 -0.55 15.72 -0.65
C PHE A 220 -1.72 14.90 -0.11
N ASN A 221 -1.51 14.08 0.92
CA ASN A 221 -2.53 13.21 1.52
C ASN A 221 -3.72 14.03 2.04
N LEU A 222 -3.47 15.14 2.71
CA LEU A 222 -4.54 16.05 3.14
C LEU A 222 -5.32 16.61 1.94
N LEU A 223 -4.61 17.13 0.93
CA LEU A 223 -5.25 17.80 -0.20
C LEU A 223 -6.06 16.88 -1.11
N ILE A 224 -5.79 15.57 -1.11
CA ILE A 224 -6.59 14.56 -1.83
C ILE A 224 -7.52 13.75 -0.94
N THR A 225 -7.68 14.14 0.32
CA THR A 225 -8.53 13.43 1.30
C THR A 225 -8.13 11.95 1.47
N ASN A 226 -6.83 11.65 1.54
CA ASN A 226 -6.34 10.31 1.87
C ASN A 226 -6.36 10.08 3.39
N VAL A 227 -7.56 9.93 3.95
CA VAL A 227 -7.79 9.89 5.41
C VAL A 227 -7.29 8.61 6.09
N ASP A 228 -7.04 7.54 5.35
CA ASP A 228 -6.55 6.26 5.91
C ASP A 228 -5.01 6.18 5.92
N ASP A 229 -4.32 7.32 5.89
CA ASP A 229 -2.87 7.33 6.03
C ASP A 229 -2.45 6.96 7.46
N HIS A 230 -1.52 6.02 7.58
CA HIS A 230 -1.05 5.51 8.87
C HIS A 230 0.41 5.01 8.76
N VAL A 231 1.07 4.78 9.91
CA VAL A 231 2.51 4.43 9.97
C VAL A 231 2.90 3.16 9.20
N GLN A 232 1.97 2.29 8.83
CA GLN A 232 2.26 1.13 7.97
C GLN A 232 2.27 1.49 6.47
N ASN A 233 1.71 2.65 6.07
CA ASN A 233 1.71 3.15 4.69
C ASN A 233 2.98 3.96 4.37
N HIS A 234 3.80 4.22 5.37
CA HIS A 234 5.15 4.74 5.20
C HIS A 234 6.16 3.62 5.42
N GLY A 235 7.17 3.54 4.57
CA GLY A 235 8.17 2.50 4.67
C GLY A 235 9.58 3.00 4.43
N PHE A 236 10.54 2.15 4.79
CA PHE A 236 11.96 2.39 4.63
C PHE A 236 12.60 1.23 3.87
N LEU A 237 13.47 1.55 2.94
CA LEU A 237 14.33 0.61 2.24
C LEU A 237 15.75 0.74 2.76
N HIS A 238 16.37 -0.38 3.06
CA HIS A 238 17.78 -0.43 3.42
C HIS A 238 18.66 -0.04 2.23
N VAL A 239 19.66 0.80 2.48
CA VAL A 239 20.62 1.22 1.48
C VAL A 239 21.94 0.49 1.70
N GLU A 240 22.63 0.81 2.79
CA GLU A 240 23.91 0.18 3.18
C GLU A 240 24.23 0.48 4.66
N HIS A 241 25.11 -0.32 5.26
CA HIS A 241 25.68 -0.08 6.58
C HIS A 241 24.67 0.30 7.68
N GLY A 242 23.48 -0.30 7.66
CA GLY A 242 22.42 0.01 8.63
C GLY A 242 21.66 1.30 8.34
N GLN A 243 21.96 2.00 7.26
CA GLN A 243 21.26 3.20 6.83
C GLN A 243 20.06 2.86 5.93
N TRP A 244 19.05 3.69 6.02
CA TRP A 244 17.76 3.52 5.33
C TRP A 244 17.44 4.75 4.51
N ARG A 245 16.43 4.64 3.71
CA ARG A 245 15.84 5.73 2.93
C ARG A 245 14.33 5.56 2.92
N LEU A 246 13.59 6.65 2.89
CA LEU A 246 12.14 6.60 2.74
C LEU A 246 11.78 5.85 1.43
N ALA A 247 10.98 4.80 1.55
CA ALA A 247 10.55 4.00 0.42
C ALA A 247 9.61 4.79 -0.51
N PRO A 248 9.44 4.41 -1.78
CA PRO A 248 8.40 4.97 -2.62
C PRO A 248 7.03 4.91 -1.93
N ALA A 249 6.22 5.93 -2.11
CA ALA A 249 4.86 5.97 -1.56
C ALA A 249 3.95 4.94 -2.25
N PHE A 250 3.05 4.37 -1.49
CA PHE A 250 2.10 3.33 -1.91
C PHE A 250 0.84 3.42 -1.05
N ASP A 251 -0.23 2.75 -1.48
CA ASP A 251 -1.51 2.69 -0.74
C ASP A 251 -2.10 4.08 -0.45
N ILE A 252 -2.08 4.94 -1.47
CA ILE A 252 -2.65 6.28 -1.42
C ILE A 252 -4.06 6.22 -2.01
N ASN A 253 -5.08 6.44 -1.18
CA ASN A 253 -6.47 6.28 -1.57
C ASN A 253 -7.28 7.56 -1.28
N PRO A 254 -7.83 8.23 -2.30
CA PRO A 254 -8.73 9.36 -2.08
C PRO A 254 -10.10 8.90 -1.55
N PHE A 255 -10.64 9.61 -0.56
CA PHE A 255 -11.95 9.32 0.04
C PHE A 255 -12.90 10.51 -0.15
N PRO A 256 -13.67 10.57 -1.26
CA PRO A 256 -14.54 11.69 -1.57
C PRO A 256 -15.73 11.84 -0.60
N ASP A 257 -16.05 10.80 0.15
CA ASP A 257 -17.17 10.68 1.08
C ASP A 257 -16.77 10.90 2.55
N LYS A 258 -15.52 11.30 2.81
CA LYS A 258 -14.99 11.51 4.16
C LYS A 258 -14.64 12.97 4.41
N ASP A 259 -14.74 13.35 5.69
CA ASP A 259 -14.17 14.60 6.16
C ASP A 259 -12.63 14.56 6.02
N GLN A 260 -12.03 15.74 5.80
CA GLN A 260 -10.59 15.86 5.59
C GLN A 260 -9.84 15.85 6.93
N GLU A 261 -9.91 14.74 7.63
CA GLU A 261 -9.17 14.49 8.86
C GLU A 261 -8.33 13.21 8.66
N LEU A 262 -7.01 13.35 8.64
CA LEU A 262 -6.12 12.22 8.48
C LEU A 262 -6.06 11.40 9.77
N LYS A 263 -6.00 10.10 9.62
CA LYS A 263 -5.82 9.18 10.75
C LYS A 263 -4.47 9.37 11.45
N LEU A 264 -3.44 9.75 10.71
CA LEU A 264 -2.13 10.08 11.26
C LEU A 264 -2.14 11.53 11.77
N TRP A 265 -1.69 11.73 12.99
CA TRP A 265 -1.64 13.04 13.64
C TRP A 265 -0.52 13.91 13.05
N LEU A 266 -0.64 15.22 13.16
CA LEU A 266 0.43 16.14 12.81
C LEU A 266 1.58 16.00 13.80
N ASP A 267 1.27 16.24 15.06
CA ASP A 267 2.11 16.01 16.24
C ASP A 267 1.19 15.63 17.42
N GLU A 268 1.79 15.26 18.55
CA GLU A 268 1.06 14.82 19.74
C GLU A 268 0.21 15.94 20.39
N SER A 269 0.53 17.20 20.12
CA SER A 269 -0.18 18.36 20.68
C SER A 269 -1.35 18.80 19.80
N TYR A 270 -1.19 18.69 18.47
CA TYR A 270 -2.19 19.11 17.50
C TYR A 270 -3.29 18.06 17.31
N GLY A 271 -2.90 16.78 17.24
CA GLY A 271 -3.82 15.69 16.93
C GLY A 271 -3.91 15.38 15.42
N PRO A 272 -5.05 14.82 14.95
CA PRO A 272 -5.29 14.48 13.55
C PRO A 272 -5.08 15.65 12.60
N VAL A 273 -4.49 15.40 11.43
CA VAL A 273 -4.25 16.46 10.43
C VAL A 273 -5.55 16.78 9.70
N ASP A 274 -6.02 18.02 9.82
CA ASP A 274 -7.25 18.51 9.20
C ASP A 274 -7.10 19.84 8.44
N SER A 275 -5.94 20.52 8.57
CA SER A 275 -5.70 21.85 8.02
C SER A 275 -4.37 21.97 7.29
N ILE A 276 -4.40 22.48 6.06
CA ILE A 276 -3.18 22.77 5.29
C ILE A 276 -2.39 23.95 5.91
N GLU A 277 -3.04 24.85 6.61
CA GLU A 277 -2.39 25.93 7.34
C GLU A 277 -1.55 25.39 8.49
N ALA A 278 -2.07 24.40 9.25
CA ALA A 278 -1.32 23.71 10.28
C ALA A 278 -0.12 22.96 9.71
N VAL A 279 -0.30 22.28 8.57
CA VAL A 279 0.80 21.60 7.84
C VAL A 279 1.90 22.60 7.44
N VAL A 280 1.53 23.79 6.97
CA VAL A 280 2.49 24.85 6.62
C VAL A 280 3.19 25.38 7.87
N GLN A 281 2.47 25.60 8.97
CA GLN A 281 3.07 26.06 10.24
C GLN A 281 4.07 25.04 10.82
N ALA A 282 3.79 23.76 10.67
CA ALA A 282 4.68 22.67 11.13
C ALA A 282 5.90 22.41 10.22
N ALA A 283 6.04 23.11 9.09
CA ALA A 283 7.09 22.84 8.09
C ALA A 283 8.52 22.92 8.67
N GLY A 284 8.74 23.79 9.67
CA GLY A 284 10.02 23.89 10.36
C GLY A 284 10.45 22.62 11.05
N TYR A 285 9.52 21.79 11.52
CA TYR A 285 9.82 20.49 12.10
C TYR A 285 10.45 19.54 11.06
N PHE A 286 10.04 19.65 9.83
CA PHE A 286 10.57 18.91 8.68
C PHE A 286 11.75 19.59 8.01
N ARG A 287 12.36 20.61 8.69
CA ARG A 287 13.51 21.37 8.21
C ARG A 287 13.27 22.16 6.90
N LEU A 288 12.01 22.50 6.60
CA LEU A 288 11.68 23.33 5.46
C LEU A 288 11.61 24.81 5.87
N ASP A 289 12.26 25.65 5.10
CA ASP A 289 12.10 27.11 5.17
C ASP A 289 10.89 27.57 4.33
N ALA A 290 10.55 28.85 4.43
CA ALA A 290 9.41 29.41 3.71
C ALA A 290 9.52 29.25 2.17
N SER A 291 10.71 29.32 1.61
CA SER A 291 10.96 29.15 0.16
C SER A 291 10.71 27.70 -0.25
N ALA A 292 11.19 26.74 0.54
CA ALA A 292 10.95 25.31 0.30
C ALA A 292 9.45 24.97 0.41
N VAL A 293 8.75 25.52 1.41
CA VAL A 293 7.30 25.37 1.58
C VAL A 293 6.56 25.84 0.32
N GLN A 294 6.83 27.06 -0.14
CA GLN A 294 6.18 27.62 -1.34
C GLN A 294 6.45 26.76 -2.58
N ARG A 295 7.67 26.34 -2.78
CA ARG A 295 8.08 25.50 -3.91
C ARG A 295 7.39 24.12 -3.86
N VAL A 296 7.39 23.46 -2.70
CA VAL A 296 6.84 22.10 -2.55
C VAL A 296 5.32 22.13 -2.61
N LEU A 297 4.65 23.02 -1.84
CA LEU A 297 3.19 23.16 -1.84
C LEU A 297 2.68 23.56 -3.23
N GLY A 298 3.38 24.50 -3.89
CA GLY A 298 3.03 24.92 -5.27
C GLY A 298 3.05 23.75 -6.25
N LYS A 299 4.05 22.87 -6.16
CA LYS A 299 4.14 21.67 -7.01
C LYS A 299 3.02 20.68 -6.72
N VAL A 300 2.72 20.43 -5.43
CA VAL A 300 1.62 19.56 -5.00
C VAL A 300 0.27 20.10 -5.49
N HIS A 301 -0.02 21.36 -5.20
CA HIS A 301 -1.26 22.00 -5.61
C HIS A 301 -1.46 21.95 -7.15
N LYS A 302 -0.42 22.29 -7.92
CA LYS A 302 -0.45 22.25 -9.39
C LYS A 302 -0.73 20.83 -9.92
N ALA A 303 -0.14 19.80 -9.31
CA ALA A 303 -0.37 18.42 -9.71
C ALA A 303 -1.83 18.01 -9.49
N ILE A 304 -2.39 18.33 -8.32
CA ILE A 304 -3.77 17.98 -7.96
C ILE A 304 -4.77 18.78 -8.80
N GLN A 305 -4.53 20.07 -9.03
CA GLN A 305 -5.42 20.92 -9.85
C GLN A 305 -5.71 20.32 -11.25
N ASN A 306 -4.79 19.55 -11.79
CA ASN A 306 -4.93 18.93 -13.10
C ASN A 306 -5.46 17.48 -13.05
N TRP A 307 -6.06 17.05 -11.94
CA TRP A 307 -6.44 15.66 -11.69
C TRP A 307 -7.35 15.06 -12.78
N LYS A 308 -8.32 15.81 -13.33
CA LYS A 308 -9.24 15.32 -14.37
C LYS A 308 -8.51 14.89 -15.64
N SER A 309 -7.45 15.59 -16.02
CA SER A 309 -6.65 15.20 -17.20
C SER A 309 -5.82 13.94 -16.92
N VAL A 310 -5.35 13.75 -15.68
CA VAL A 310 -4.66 12.53 -15.28
C VAL A 310 -5.62 11.34 -15.18
N ALA A 311 -6.82 11.55 -14.68
CA ALA A 311 -7.88 10.53 -14.59
C ALA A 311 -8.23 9.91 -15.95
N LYS A 312 -8.12 10.69 -17.03
CA LYS A 312 -8.40 10.24 -18.41
C LYS A 312 -7.21 9.57 -19.12
N LEU A 313 -6.03 9.50 -18.51
CA LEU A 313 -4.90 8.76 -19.08
C LEU A 313 -5.24 7.27 -19.21
N THR A 314 -4.69 6.63 -20.25
CA THR A 314 -4.92 5.19 -20.50
C THR A 314 -4.58 4.31 -19.31
N ASP A 315 -3.51 4.63 -18.58
CA ASP A 315 -3.05 3.87 -17.41
C ASP A 315 -4.00 3.99 -16.19
N VAL A 316 -4.91 4.99 -16.18
CA VAL A 316 -5.92 5.21 -15.15
C VAL A 316 -7.30 4.85 -15.67
N GLY A 317 -7.71 5.44 -16.79
CA GLY A 317 -8.91 5.11 -17.55
C GLY A 317 -10.22 5.35 -16.81
N MET A 318 -10.34 6.41 -16.00
CA MET A 318 -11.61 6.76 -15.33
C MET A 318 -12.70 7.14 -16.32
N SER A 319 -13.90 6.65 -16.07
CA SER A 319 -15.13 7.11 -16.75
C SER A 319 -15.55 8.50 -16.25
N GLU A 320 -16.46 9.16 -16.97
CA GLU A 320 -17.02 10.45 -16.50
C GLU A 320 -17.73 10.28 -15.14
N ARG A 321 -18.39 9.15 -14.91
CA ARG A 321 -18.99 8.83 -13.60
C ARG A 321 -17.94 8.71 -12.50
N ASP A 322 -16.82 7.98 -12.75
CA ASP A 322 -15.73 7.89 -11.77
C ASP A 322 -15.18 9.29 -11.44
N ILE A 323 -15.08 10.18 -12.45
CA ILE A 323 -14.61 11.55 -12.28
C ILE A 323 -15.59 12.34 -11.40
N GLU A 324 -16.90 12.21 -11.59
CA GLU A 324 -17.92 12.83 -10.74
C GLU A 324 -17.84 12.32 -9.32
N ASP A 325 -17.75 11.00 -9.12
CA ASP A 325 -17.68 10.35 -7.81
C ASP A 325 -16.43 10.80 -7.02
N TYR A 326 -15.29 11.05 -7.71
CA TYR A 326 -14.03 11.44 -7.06
C TYR A 326 -13.82 12.95 -6.91
N ALA A 327 -14.64 13.81 -7.57
CA ALA A 327 -14.46 15.26 -7.55
C ALA A 327 -14.36 15.86 -6.12
N PRO A 328 -15.15 15.44 -5.12
CA PRO A 328 -15.04 16.01 -3.76
C PRO A 328 -13.68 15.78 -3.11
N ALA A 329 -12.97 14.68 -3.44
CA ALA A 329 -11.64 14.41 -2.89
C ALA A 329 -10.57 15.38 -3.39
N PHE A 330 -10.76 15.98 -4.57
CA PHE A 330 -9.77 16.84 -5.23
C PHE A 330 -10.19 18.30 -5.34
N GLU A 331 -11.50 18.59 -5.28
CA GLU A 331 -12.08 19.93 -5.42
C GLU A 331 -12.65 20.44 -4.08
N ASN A 332 -11.85 20.37 -3.04
CA ASN A 332 -12.22 20.59 -1.64
C ASN A 332 -11.74 21.94 -1.08
N GLU A 333 -12.10 22.23 0.19
CA GLU A 333 -11.75 23.48 0.88
C GLU A 333 -10.24 23.61 1.05
N GLN A 334 -9.53 22.55 1.44
CA GLN A 334 -8.08 22.60 1.68
C GLN A 334 -7.31 22.95 0.40
N MET A 335 -7.79 22.53 -0.77
CA MET A 335 -7.23 22.95 -2.05
C MET A 335 -7.43 24.45 -2.31
N ARG A 336 -8.56 25.05 -1.86
CA ARG A 336 -8.80 26.49 -1.98
C ARG A 336 -7.89 27.29 -1.05
N ILE A 337 -7.74 26.82 0.20
CA ILE A 337 -6.83 27.42 1.18
C ILE A 337 -5.38 27.33 0.70
N ALA A 338 -4.92 26.17 0.25
CA ALA A 338 -3.58 25.98 -0.32
C ALA A 338 -3.27 26.97 -1.45
N LYS A 339 -4.26 27.21 -2.34
CA LYS A 339 -4.12 28.22 -3.42
C LYS A 339 -3.95 29.64 -2.86
N ALA A 340 -4.63 29.97 -1.76
CA ALA A 340 -4.50 31.29 -1.13
C ALA A 340 -3.13 31.47 -0.48
N LEU A 341 -2.57 30.44 0.13
CA LEU A 341 -1.25 30.45 0.76
C LEU A 341 -0.09 30.53 -0.26
N LEU A 342 -0.33 30.26 -1.53
CA LEU A 342 0.66 30.34 -2.62
C LEU A 342 0.72 31.70 -3.31
N LYS A 343 -0.08 32.67 -2.87
CA LYS A 343 -0.08 34.05 -3.38
C LYS A 343 0.87 34.92 -2.56
#